data_440dc6c85e1b083b2021967500fec48c
#
_entry.id   440dc6c85e1b083b2021967500fec48c
#
_cell.length_a   1.000
_cell.length_b   1.000
_cell.length_c   1.000
_cell.angle_alpha   90.00
_cell.angle_beta   90.00
_cell.angle_gamma   90.00
#
_symmetry.space_group_name_H-M   'P 1'
#
loop_
_entity.id
_entity.type
_entity.pdbx_description
1 polymer ?
#
loop_
_entity_poly.entity_id
_entity_poly.type
_entity_poly.pdbx_seq_one_letter_code
_entity_poly.pdbx_strand_id
1 'polypeptide(L)'
;MTHEPIQIANLSEVGENIGLTEGRKLVKAFRDANPDATTGYYIGRNILEEILAQPGCVGVNFRKCLTEDNLEHLVYTGVSKDGKDILSYSLITEAGSIIEQDAIVADRTIWIDDLPIIIIQS
;
A
#
# COMPACT_ATOMS: atom_id res chain seq x y z
N MET A 1 -10.22 17.73 -10.98
CA MET A 1 -9.56 16.92 -12.01
C MET A 1 -10.23 15.55 -12.10
N THR A 2 -10.57 15.16 -13.28
CA THR A 2 -11.11 13.83 -13.51
C THR A 2 -10.06 12.97 -14.18
N HIS A 3 -10.01 11.70 -13.81
CA HIS A 3 -9.27 10.73 -14.59
C HIS A 3 -10.15 9.52 -14.83
N GLU A 4 -9.95 8.88 -15.97
CA GLU A 4 -10.73 7.72 -16.33
C GLU A 4 -10.21 6.49 -15.62
N PRO A 5 -11.09 5.63 -15.08
CA PRO A 5 -10.63 4.39 -14.50
C PRO A 5 -10.00 3.48 -15.55
N ILE A 6 -8.94 2.82 -15.17
CA ILE A 6 -8.26 1.85 -16.03
C ILE A 6 -8.96 0.50 -15.86
N GLN A 7 -9.31 -0.11 -16.97
CA GLN A 7 -9.89 -1.46 -16.97
C GLN A 7 -8.76 -2.48 -16.90
N ILE A 8 -8.65 -3.18 -15.79
CA ILE A 8 -7.61 -4.18 -15.61
C ILE A 8 -8.26 -5.53 -15.31
N ALA A 9 -7.98 -6.52 -16.17
CA ALA A 9 -8.54 -7.85 -16.01
C ALA A 9 -7.95 -8.62 -14.84
N ASN A 10 -6.69 -8.35 -14.49
CA ASN A 10 -5.99 -9.05 -13.42
C ASN A 10 -5.26 -8.03 -12.51
N LEU A 11 -5.82 -7.82 -11.33
CA LEU A 11 -5.29 -6.83 -10.39
C LEU A 11 -3.88 -7.17 -9.89
N SER A 12 -3.50 -8.45 -9.88
CA SER A 12 -2.16 -8.83 -9.44
C SER A 12 -1.06 -8.34 -10.38
N GLU A 13 -1.41 -7.93 -11.58
CA GLU A 13 -0.47 -7.45 -12.61
C GLU A 13 -0.31 -5.94 -12.65
N VAL A 14 -1.03 -5.21 -11.79
CA VAL A 14 -0.92 -3.76 -11.75
C VAL A 14 0.46 -3.36 -11.25
N GLY A 15 1.10 -2.47 -11.98
CA GLY A 15 2.43 -1.99 -11.71
C GLY A 15 3.39 -2.36 -12.83
N GLU A 16 4.36 -1.49 -13.06
CA GLU A 16 5.36 -1.76 -14.07
C GLU A 16 6.70 -1.16 -13.68
N ASN A 17 7.75 -1.74 -14.21
CA ASN A 17 9.10 -1.21 -14.05
C ASN A 17 9.33 -0.10 -15.08
N ILE A 18 9.44 1.13 -14.61
CA ILE A 18 9.68 2.29 -15.48
C ILE A 18 11.16 2.71 -15.51
N GLY A 19 11.99 2.08 -14.68
CA GLY A 19 13.41 2.39 -14.61
C GLY A 19 13.71 3.60 -13.75
N LEU A 20 15.00 3.75 -13.41
CA LEU A 20 15.46 4.77 -12.47
C LEU A 20 15.30 6.19 -13.02
N THR A 21 15.64 6.40 -14.29
CA THR A 21 15.60 7.75 -14.90
C THR A 21 14.19 8.31 -14.89
N GLU A 22 13.21 7.51 -15.33
CA GLU A 22 11.81 7.94 -15.33
C GLU A 22 11.29 8.08 -13.90
N GLY A 23 11.66 7.18 -13.00
CA GLY A 23 11.29 7.26 -11.59
C GLY A 23 11.74 8.56 -10.95
N ARG A 24 13.00 8.93 -11.16
CA ARG A 24 13.55 10.22 -10.63
C ARG A 24 12.80 11.41 -11.17
N LYS A 25 12.49 11.39 -12.46
CA LYS A 25 11.77 12.48 -13.10
C LYS A 25 10.39 12.69 -12.47
N LEU A 26 9.65 11.62 -12.24
CA LEU A 26 8.31 11.68 -11.65
C LEU A 26 8.35 12.12 -10.19
N VAL A 27 9.30 11.61 -9.41
CA VAL A 27 9.48 12.03 -8.01
C VAL A 27 9.84 13.51 -7.92
N LYS A 28 10.75 13.95 -8.77
CA LYS A 28 11.15 15.38 -8.82
C LYS A 28 9.97 16.27 -9.16
N ALA A 29 9.15 15.87 -10.13
CA ALA A 29 7.99 16.64 -10.53
C ALA A 29 7.02 16.87 -9.36
N PHE A 30 6.78 15.84 -8.54
CA PHE A 30 5.95 15.98 -7.35
C PHE A 30 6.58 16.91 -6.32
N ARG A 31 7.86 16.73 -6.03
CA ARG A 31 8.56 17.54 -5.03
C ARG A 31 8.60 19.01 -5.42
N ASP A 32 8.84 19.30 -6.70
CA ASP A 32 8.87 20.69 -7.18
C ASP A 32 7.49 21.34 -7.07
N ALA A 33 6.43 20.58 -7.30
CA ALA A 33 5.05 21.08 -7.19
C ALA A 33 4.55 21.15 -5.74
N ASN A 34 5.15 20.37 -4.83
CA ASN A 34 4.68 20.25 -3.45
C ASN A 34 5.86 20.29 -2.47
N PRO A 35 6.56 21.44 -2.36
CA PRO A 35 7.80 21.50 -1.59
C PRO A 35 7.63 21.27 -0.10
N ASP A 36 6.44 21.46 0.44
CA ASP A 36 6.17 21.28 1.87
C ASP A 36 5.57 19.91 2.22
N ALA A 37 5.30 19.07 1.22
CA ALA A 37 4.74 17.75 1.46
C ALA A 37 5.86 16.74 1.78
N THR A 38 5.51 15.66 2.50
CA THR A 38 6.45 14.54 2.64
C THR A 38 6.77 13.97 1.27
N THR A 39 7.98 13.44 1.09
CA THR A 39 8.39 12.87 -0.19
C THR A 39 7.83 11.47 -0.41
N GLY A 40 7.36 10.82 0.62
CA GLY A 40 6.76 9.50 0.51
C GLY A 40 6.70 8.78 1.84
N TYR A 41 6.38 7.50 1.75
CA TYR A 41 6.13 6.66 2.91
C TYR A 41 6.92 5.37 2.80
N TYR A 42 7.32 4.84 3.94
CA TYR A 42 8.02 3.57 4.05
C TYR A 42 7.20 2.61 4.90
N ILE A 43 7.11 1.37 4.46
CA ILE A 43 6.58 0.25 5.23
C ILE A 43 7.57 -0.91 5.19
N GLY A 44 7.63 -1.67 6.28
CA GLY A 44 8.54 -2.80 6.37
C GLY A 44 8.06 -4.03 5.59
N ARG A 45 8.98 -4.95 5.36
CA ARG A 45 8.72 -6.19 4.65
C ARG A 45 7.70 -7.07 5.37
N ASN A 46 7.84 -7.20 6.69
CA ASN A 46 7.08 -8.20 7.43
C ASN A 46 5.57 -8.02 7.30
N ILE A 47 5.09 -6.79 7.50
CA ILE A 47 3.65 -6.54 7.40
C ILE A 47 3.14 -6.71 5.98
N LEU A 48 3.95 -6.35 4.97
CA LEU A 48 3.58 -6.57 3.57
C LEU A 48 3.44 -8.05 3.25
N GLU A 49 4.39 -8.87 3.70
CA GLU A 49 4.32 -10.32 3.49
C GLU A 49 3.12 -10.93 4.18
N GLU A 50 2.81 -10.50 5.41
CA GLU A 50 1.63 -10.98 6.13
C GLU A 50 0.33 -10.63 5.40
N ILE A 51 0.21 -9.41 4.90
CA ILE A 51 -0.96 -8.98 4.14
C ILE A 51 -1.10 -9.81 2.87
N LEU A 52 -0.02 -9.95 2.11
CA LEU A 52 -0.04 -10.67 0.84
C LEU A 52 -0.29 -12.17 1.02
N ALA A 53 0.04 -12.72 2.18
CA ALA A 53 -0.20 -14.14 2.49
C ALA A 53 -1.64 -14.45 2.87
N GLN A 54 -2.49 -13.45 3.11
CA GLN A 54 -3.88 -13.68 3.43
C GLN A 54 -4.62 -14.40 2.30
N PRO A 55 -5.55 -15.29 2.61
CA PRO A 55 -6.29 -16.03 1.57
C PRO A 55 -6.95 -15.10 0.57
N GLY A 56 -6.70 -15.35 -0.71
CA GLY A 56 -7.30 -14.59 -1.80
C GLY A 56 -6.72 -13.21 -2.04
N CYS A 57 -5.65 -12.84 -1.35
CA CYS A 57 -5.03 -11.54 -1.52
C CYS A 57 -4.21 -11.49 -2.81
N VAL A 58 -4.47 -10.49 -3.65
CA VAL A 58 -3.75 -10.28 -4.91
C VAL A 58 -3.00 -8.96 -4.95
N GLY A 59 -3.16 -8.11 -3.94
CA GLY A 59 -2.51 -6.83 -3.88
C GLY A 59 -2.84 -6.08 -2.61
N VAL A 60 -2.45 -4.82 -2.54
CA VAL A 60 -2.61 -3.96 -1.37
C VAL A 60 -3.16 -2.61 -1.79
N ASN A 61 -4.17 -2.14 -1.08
CA ASN A 61 -4.67 -0.77 -1.20
C ASN A 61 -4.04 0.10 -0.12
N PHE A 62 -3.62 1.28 -0.51
CA PHE A 62 -3.10 2.30 0.41
C PHE A 62 -4.06 3.47 0.42
N ARG A 63 -4.52 3.87 1.60
CA ARG A 63 -5.38 5.03 1.78
C ARG A 63 -4.69 6.06 2.65
N LYS A 64 -4.79 7.31 2.25
CA LYS A 64 -4.28 8.39 3.08
C LYS A 64 -5.13 8.53 4.33
N CYS A 65 -4.49 8.80 5.45
CA CYS A 65 -5.15 9.04 6.73
C CYS A 65 -4.50 10.20 7.45
N LEU A 66 -5.17 10.71 8.47
CA LEU A 66 -4.62 11.69 9.38
C LEU A 66 -4.50 11.06 10.76
N THR A 67 -3.34 11.21 11.38
CA THR A 67 -3.13 10.78 12.75
C THR A 67 -3.78 11.76 13.73
N GLU A 68 -3.80 11.42 15.02
CA GLU A 68 -4.29 12.32 16.06
C GLU A 68 -3.51 13.64 16.09
N ASP A 69 -2.24 13.60 15.71
CA ASP A 69 -1.38 14.79 15.61
C ASP A 69 -1.58 15.54 14.28
N ASN A 70 -2.57 15.13 13.48
CA ASN A 70 -2.90 15.73 12.20
C ASN A 70 -1.79 15.59 11.15
N LEU A 71 -1.03 14.50 11.22
CA LEU A 71 -0.02 14.16 10.23
C LEU A 71 -0.59 13.17 9.21
N GLU A 72 -0.23 13.37 7.94
CA GLU A 72 -0.65 12.48 6.87
C GLU A 72 0.19 11.20 6.88
N HIS A 73 -0.47 10.07 6.94
CA HIS A 73 0.14 8.74 6.83
C HIS A 73 -0.74 7.84 5.97
N LEU A 74 -0.49 6.55 5.99
CA LEU A 74 -1.25 5.58 5.22
C LEU A 74 -1.84 4.50 6.13
N VAL A 75 -3.06 4.11 5.79
CA VAL A 75 -3.65 2.84 6.24
C VAL A 75 -3.69 1.94 5.02
N TYR A 76 -3.38 0.67 5.19
CA TYR A 76 -3.31 -0.25 4.06
C TYR A 76 -3.92 -1.61 4.38
N THR A 77 -4.52 -2.21 3.36
CA THR A 77 -5.26 -3.48 3.46
C THR A 77 -4.93 -4.36 2.28
N GLY A 78 -5.08 -5.68 2.47
CA GLY A 78 -5.06 -6.61 1.35
C GLY A 78 -6.32 -6.46 0.50
N VAL A 79 -6.23 -6.87 -0.75
CA VAL A 79 -7.30 -6.72 -1.72
C VAL A 79 -7.50 -8.04 -2.46
N SER A 80 -8.77 -8.44 -2.64
CA SER A 80 -9.14 -9.63 -3.40
C SER A 80 -9.09 -9.34 -4.90
N LYS A 81 -9.18 -10.41 -5.70
CA LYS A 81 -9.21 -10.30 -7.16
C LYS A 81 -10.37 -9.45 -7.68
N ASP A 82 -11.41 -9.27 -6.89
CA ASP A 82 -12.57 -8.45 -7.26
C ASP A 82 -12.39 -6.98 -6.89
N GLY A 83 -11.22 -6.61 -6.38
CA GLY A 83 -10.93 -5.23 -6.01
C GLY A 83 -11.48 -4.81 -4.65
N LYS A 84 -11.92 -5.75 -3.84
CA LYS A 84 -12.49 -5.46 -2.53
C LYS A 84 -11.45 -5.63 -1.44
N ASP A 85 -11.48 -4.75 -0.45
CA ASP A 85 -10.64 -4.90 0.73
C ASP A 85 -10.97 -6.20 1.46
N ILE A 86 -9.93 -6.92 1.86
CA ILE A 86 -10.10 -8.11 2.69
C ILE A 86 -10.20 -7.65 4.14
N LEU A 87 -11.37 -7.78 4.73
CA LEU A 87 -11.64 -7.36 6.11
C LEU A 87 -11.80 -8.54 7.06
N SER A 88 -12.10 -9.71 6.52
CA SER A 88 -12.14 -10.97 7.26
C SER A 88 -11.97 -12.13 6.29
N TYR A 89 -11.67 -13.29 6.82
CA TYR A 89 -11.63 -14.53 6.05
C TYR A 89 -11.95 -15.72 6.95
N SER A 90 -12.37 -16.81 6.33
CA SER A 90 -12.72 -18.02 7.05
C SER A 90 -11.53 -18.97 7.13
N LEU A 91 -11.33 -19.58 8.29
CA LEU A 91 -10.32 -20.60 8.52
C LEU A 91 -11.01 -21.90 8.95
N ILE A 92 -10.44 -23.03 8.52
CA ILE A 92 -10.85 -24.35 9.00
C ILE A 92 -9.84 -24.75 10.09
N THR A 93 -10.36 -24.98 11.30
CA THR A 93 -9.52 -25.41 12.42
C THR A 93 -9.17 -26.88 12.31
N GLU A 94 -8.21 -27.35 13.13
CA GLU A 94 -7.85 -28.77 13.20
C GLU A 94 -9.05 -29.64 13.59
N ALA A 95 -9.96 -29.09 14.36
CA ALA A 95 -11.19 -29.80 14.76
C ALA A 95 -12.25 -29.85 13.66
N GLY A 96 -11.99 -29.25 12.50
CA GLY A 96 -12.92 -29.19 11.38
C GLY A 96 -13.95 -28.08 11.47
N SER A 97 -13.85 -27.21 12.46
CA SER A 97 -14.75 -26.05 12.59
C SER A 97 -14.32 -24.92 11.68
N ILE A 98 -15.30 -24.13 11.22
CA ILE A 98 -15.04 -22.91 10.44
C ILE A 98 -15.13 -21.73 11.40
N ILE A 99 -14.08 -20.91 11.41
CA ILE A 99 -14.04 -19.68 12.19
C ILE A 99 -13.79 -18.49 11.28
N GLU A 100 -14.34 -17.33 11.66
CA GLU A 100 -14.02 -16.06 11.03
C GLU A 100 -12.79 -15.48 11.68
N GLN A 101 -11.86 -15.01 10.84
CA GLN A 101 -10.63 -14.36 11.28
C GLN A 101 -10.64 -12.93 10.75
N ASP A 102 -10.39 -11.96 11.62
CA ASP A 102 -10.21 -10.58 11.19
C ASP A 102 -8.98 -10.48 10.30
N ALA A 103 -9.11 -9.78 9.20
CA ALA A 103 -7.99 -9.52 8.31
C ALA A 103 -7.12 -8.39 8.87
N ILE A 104 -5.98 -8.20 8.24
CA ILE A 104 -5.01 -7.18 8.63
C ILE A 104 -5.42 -5.85 8.03
N VAL A 105 -5.63 -4.86 8.90
CA VAL A 105 -5.77 -3.45 8.53
C VAL A 105 -4.60 -2.75 9.23
N ALA A 106 -3.61 -2.35 8.46
CA ALA A 106 -2.34 -1.91 9.01
C ALA A 106 -2.13 -0.41 8.86
N ASP A 107 -1.39 0.16 9.79
CA ASP A 107 -0.93 1.54 9.76
C ASP A 107 0.56 1.55 10.12
N ARG A 108 1.08 2.69 10.57
CA ARG A 108 2.48 2.88 10.98
C ARG A 108 3.44 2.90 9.81
N THR A 109 3.17 3.80 8.91
CA THR A 109 4.18 4.17 7.92
C THR A 109 5.17 5.15 8.55
N ILE A 110 6.35 5.20 7.98
CA ILE A 110 7.35 6.22 8.32
C ILE A 110 7.49 7.12 7.10
N TRP A 111 7.63 8.41 7.30
CA TRP A 111 7.95 9.29 6.19
C TRP A 111 9.36 8.98 5.70
N ILE A 112 9.51 8.88 4.37
CA ILE A 112 10.82 8.62 3.76
C ILE A 112 11.83 9.65 4.21
N ASP A 113 11.40 10.88 4.43
CA ASP A 113 12.26 12.00 4.86
C ASP A 113 12.95 11.71 6.20
N ASP A 114 12.38 10.83 7.02
CA ASP A 114 12.91 10.48 8.34
C ASP A 114 13.86 9.28 8.30
N LEU A 115 14.04 8.66 7.13
CA LEU A 115 14.98 7.55 6.99
C LEU A 115 16.41 8.04 6.93
N PRO A 116 17.35 7.30 7.53
CA PRO A 116 18.77 7.72 7.54
C PRO A 116 19.46 7.57 6.18
N ILE A 117 18.85 6.82 5.23
CA ILE A 117 19.46 6.56 3.92
C ILE A 117 18.51 7.05 2.83
N ILE A 118 19.05 7.82 1.89
CA ILE A 118 18.31 8.27 0.73
C ILE A 118 18.53 7.27 -0.40
N ILE A 119 17.46 6.62 -0.85
CA ILE A 119 17.52 5.57 -1.88
C ILE A 119 17.34 6.15 -3.27
N ILE A 120 16.42 7.10 -3.43
CA ILE A 120 16.18 7.79 -4.70
C ILE A 120 16.42 9.28 -4.47
N GLN A 121 17.36 9.81 -5.22
CA GLN A 121 17.66 11.25 -5.22
C GLN A 121 17.09 11.89 -6.48
N SER A 122 16.52 13.03 -6.33
CA SER A 122 15.98 13.79 -7.45
C SER A 122 16.79 15.05 -7.70
#